data_26f34be79d92809241a1cd188d63ae31
#
_entry.id   26f34be79d92809241a1cd188d63ae31
#
_cell.length_a   1.000
_cell.length_b   1.000
_cell.length_c   1.000
_cell.angle_alpha   90.00
_cell.angle_beta   90.00
_cell.angle_gamma   90.00
#
_symmetry.space_group_name_H-M   'P 1'
#
loop_
_entity.id
_entity.type
_entity.pdbx_description
1 polymer ?
#
loop_
_entity_poly.entity_id
_entity_poly.type
_entity_poly.pdbx_seq_one_letter_code
_entity_poly.pdbx_strand_id
1 'polypeptide(L)'
;VGRDAYIAAGGRIERELFDDDDSESWVDVALLETLASEEMEKRAKALAAEQGLAWVKPTLDAYASHDLVDGLIRLPAEPAPLTDAELVRLDELDASYDAHAAILEDEDSAEEAIAAAEATIEAIERECQDIRAKPPELAPELKADAGMILVLSRDGTPVLQPVFYGERDIEVVGDEDVVEVVASVGSDGKRRAAISKR
;
A
#
# COMPACT_ATOMS: atom_id res chain seq x y z
N VAL A 1 -6.47 -18.42 -5.30
CA VAL A 1 -6.54 -19.83 -5.73
C VAL A 1 -7.86 -20.03 -6.46
N GLY A 2 -7.81 -20.53 -7.69
CA GLY A 2 -9.01 -20.84 -8.46
C GLY A 2 -9.48 -22.27 -8.22
N ARG A 3 -10.79 -22.52 -8.45
CA ARG A 3 -11.43 -23.84 -8.31
C ARG A 3 -10.69 -24.94 -9.09
N ASP A 4 -10.33 -24.66 -10.34
CA ASP A 4 -9.68 -25.64 -11.20
C ASP A 4 -8.27 -26.00 -10.71
N ALA A 5 -7.53 -25.04 -10.21
CA ALA A 5 -6.20 -25.26 -9.62
C ALA A 5 -6.31 -26.13 -8.34
N TYR A 6 -7.31 -25.85 -7.51
CA TYR A 6 -7.55 -26.63 -6.30
C TYR A 6 -7.92 -28.09 -6.61
N ILE A 7 -8.83 -28.33 -7.56
CA ILE A 7 -9.19 -29.67 -7.99
C ILE A 7 -8.01 -30.39 -8.64
N ALA A 8 -7.25 -29.71 -9.50
CA ALA A 8 -6.07 -30.27 -10.16
C ALA A 8 -4.99 -30.72 -9.16
N ALA A 9 -4.90 -30.03 -8.02
CA ALA A 9 -4.02 -30.39 -6.91
C ALA A 9 -4.57 -31.52 -6.02
N GLY A 10 -5.76 -32.04 -6.31
CA GLY A 10 -6.40 -33.13 -5.57
C GLY A 10 -7.38 -32.68 -4.49
N GLY A 11 -7.72 -31.42 -4.43
CA GLY A 11 -8.69 -30.88 -3.49
C GLY A 11 -10.12 -31.36 -3.76
N ARG A 12 -10.87 -31.58 -2.70
CA ARG A 12 -12.26 -32.05 -2.75
C ARG A 12 -13.21 -30.91 -2.46
N ILE A 13 -14.28 -30.86 -3.25
CA ILE A 13 -15.38 -29.90 -3.09
C ILE A 13 -16.64 -30.67 -2.75
N GLU A 14 -17.30 -30.30 -1.67
CA GLU A 14 -18.58 -30.82 -1.25
C GLU A 14 -19.67 -29.81 -1.54
N ARG A 15 -20.82 -30.25 -2.04
CA ARG A 15 -22.01 -29.45 -2.25
C ARG A 15 -23.08 -29.89 -1.27
N GLU A 16 -23.67 -28.96 -0.57
CA GLU A 16 -24.82 -29.24 0.27
C GLU A 16 -26.06 -29.41 -0.63
N LEU A 17 -26.71 -30.59 -0.50
CA LEU A 17 -27.87 -30.98 -1.32
C LEU A 17 -29.15 -30.20 -0.99
N PHE A 18 -29.16 -29.42 0.10
CA PHE A 18 -30.36 -28.80 0.66
C PHE A 18 -30.20 -27.26 0.84
N ASP A 19 -29.11 -26.69 0.39
CA ASP A 19 -28.93 -25.24 0.39
C ASP A 19 -29.39 -24.65 -0.95
N ASP A 20 -30.31 -23.70 -0.91
CA ASP A 20 -30.85 -23.02 -2.10
C ASP A 20 -29.80 -22.13 -2.80
N ASP A 21 -28.66 -21.86 -2.15
CA ASP A 21 -27.48 -21.27 -2.74
C ASP A 21 -26.50 -22.37 -3.15
N ASP A 22 -26.03 -22.35 -4.40
CA ASP A 22 -24.98 -23.23 -4.95
C ASP A 22 -23.64 -23.12 -4.17
N SER A 23 -23.68 -23.17 -2.83
CA SER A 23 -22.53 -23.03 -1.96
C SER A 23 -21.65 -24.29 -2.03
N GLU A 24 -20.44 -24.09 -2.54
CA GLU A 24 -19.40 -25.14 -2.58
C GLU A 24 -18.49 -25.00 -1.35
N SER A 25 -18.38 -26.07 -0.56
CA SER A 25 -17.41 -26.14 0.54
C SER A 25 -16.12 -26.83 0.08
N TRP A 26 -15.00 -26.14 0.24
CA TRP A 26 -13.68 -26.67 -0.08
C TRP A 26 -13.11 -27.34 1.16
N VAL A 27 -13.02 -28.67 1.12
CA VAL A 27 -12.83 -29.50 2.31
C VAL A 27 -11.36 -29.54 2.78
N ASP A 28 -10.41 -29.51 1.84
CA ASP A 28 -9.00 -29.68 2.16
C ASP A 28 -8.33 -28.32 2.41
N VAL A 29 -8.54 -27.77 3.62
CA VAL A 29 -8.04 -26.44 4.01
C VAL A 29 -6.52 -26.35 3.91
N ALA A 30 -5.77 -27.37 4.36
CA ALA A 30 -4.32 -27.37 4.29
C ALA A 30 -3.78 -27.32 2.85
N LEU A 31 -4.47 -27.96 1.91
CA LEU A 31 -4.15 -27.88 0.50
C LEU A 31 -4.42 -26.47 -0.05
N LEU A 32 -5.55 -25.87 0.35
CA LEU A 32 -5.90 -24.51 -0.05
C LEU A 32 -4.85 -23.48 0.45
N GLU A 33 -4.44 -23.60 1.72
CA GLU A 33 -3.39 -22.76 2.32
C GLU A 33 -2.05 -22.94 1.60
N THR A 34 -1.68 -24.16 1.23
CA THR A 34 -0.47 -24.44 0.47
C THR A 34 -0.49 -23.75 -0.89
N LEU A 35 -1.57 -23.93 -1.65
CA LEU A 35 -1.73 -23.30 -2.97
C LEU A 35 -1.79 -21.75 -2.88
N ALA A 36 -2.44 -21.24 -1.84
CA ALA A 36 -2.46 -19.78 -1.59
C ALA A 36 -1.08 -19.26 -1.28
N SER A 37 -0.30 -19.95 -0.44
CA SER A 37 1.08 -19.57 -0.11
C SER A 37 1.99 -19.58 -1.35
N GLU A 38 1.91 -20.60 -2.19
CA GLU A 38 2.67 -20.68 -3.43
C GLU A 38 2.34 -19.52 -4.39
N GLU A 39 1.08 -19.15 -4.50
CA GLU A 39 0.67 -18.04 -5.36
C GLU A 39 1.11 -16.69 -4.78
N MET A 40 1.01 -16.52 -3.45
CA MET A 40 1.52 -15.34 -2.75
C MET A 40 3.04 -15.20 -2.91
N GLU A 41 3.81 -16.30 -2.85
CA GLU A 41 5.26 -16.28 -3.10
C GLU A 41 5.62 -15.86 -4.53
N LYS A 42 4.89 -16.38 -5.53
CA LYS A 42 5.09 -15.98 -6.93
C LYS A 42 4.84 -14.49 -7.11
N ARG A 43 3.74 -14.00 -6.53
CA ARG A 43 3.39 -12.59 -6.61
C ARG A 43 4.39 -11.70 -5.86
N ALA A 44 4.84 -12.13 -4.69
CA ALA A 44 5.87 -11.43 -3.93
C ALA A 44 7.18 -11.27 -4.73
N LYS A 45 7.64 -12.33 -5.40
CA LYS A 45 8.83 -12.28 -6.26
C LYS A 45 8.65 -11.33 -7.45
N ALA A 46 7.48 -11.33 -8.07
CA ALA A 46 7.15 -10.42 -9.16
C ALA A 46 7.16 -8.96 -8.71
N LEU A 47 6.50 -8.67 -7.56
CA LEU A 47 6.46 -7.32 -6.98
C LEU A 47 7.84 -6.83 -6.54
N ALA A 48 8.68 -7.70 -5.96
CA ALA A 48 10.04 -7.33 -5.59
C ALA A 48 10.84 -6.88 -6.83
N ALA A 49 10.74 -7.63 -7.93
CA ALA A 49 11.42 -7.29 -9.18
C ALA A 49 10.86 -6.01 -9.83
N GLU A 50 9.53 -5.85 -9.83
CA GLU A 50 8.86 -4.68 -10.40
C GLU A 50 9.21 -3.39 -9.66
N GLN A 51 9.30 -3.43 -8.33
CA GLN A 51 9.57 -2.26 -7.50
C GLN A 51 11.06 -2.05 -7.21
N GLY A 52 11.92 -2.97 -7.64
CA GLY A 52 13.37 -2.90 -7.41
C GLY A 52 13.75 -3.11 -5.95
N LEU A 53 12.95 -3.91 -5.21
CA LEU A 53 13.19 -4.24 -3.80
C LEU A 53 14.07 -5.49 -3.69
N ALA A 54 14.85 -5.57 -2.59
CA ALA A 54 15.64 -6.76 -2.28
C ALA A 54 14.74 -7.99 -2.06
N TRP A 55 13.59 -7.79 -1.41
CA TRP A 55 12.66 -8.86 -1.11
C TRP A 55 11.24 -8.33 -0.85
N VAL A 56 10.27 -9.22 -1.05
CA VAL A 56 8.90 -9.07 -0.55
C VAL A 56 8.55 -10.38 0.16
N LYS A 57 8.18 -10.30 1.45
CA LYS A 57 7.77 -11.47 2.25
C LYS A 57 6.25 -11.59 2.25
N PRO A 58 5.69 -12.70 1.73
CA PRO A 58 4.26 -12.92 1.76
C PRO A 58 3.78 -13.51 3.08
N THR A 59 2.53 -13.21 3.45
CA THR A 59 1.78 -13.90 4.50
C THR A 59 0.33 -14.06 4.08
N LEU A 60 -0.34 -15.11 4.56
CA LEU A 60 -1.78 -15.31 4.38
C LEU A 60 -2.60 -14.51 5.40
N ASP A 61 -1.96 -13.92 6.41
CA ASP A 61 -2.59 -13.06 7.39
C ASP A 61 -2.96 -11.69 6.78
N ALA A 62 -3.99 -11.06 7.33
CA ALA A 62 -4.42 -9.72 6.92
C ALA A 62 -3.48 -8.60 7.41
N TYR A 63 -2.47 -8.92 8.19
CA TYR A 63 -1.47 -7.98 8.72
C TYR A 63 -0.13 -8.68 8.94
N ALA A 64 0.96 -7.92 8.95
CA ALA A 64 2.27 -8.44 9.29
C ALA A 64 2.32 -8.75 10.79
N SER A 65 2.53 -10.03 11.14
CA SER A 65 2.74 -10.44 12.54
C SER A 65 4.09 -9.92 13.05
N HIS A 66 4.22 -9.84 14.38
CA HIS A 66 5.49 -9.43 15.01
C HIS A 66 6.64 -10.34 14.58
N ASP A 67 6.40 -11.66 14.55
CA ASP A 67 7.41 -12.65 14.20
C ASP A 67 7.93 -12.47 12.76
N LEU A 68 7.08 -11.99 11.84
CA LEU A 68 7.46 -11.76 10.45
C LEU A 68 8.39 -10.55 10.29
N VAL A 69 8.28 -9.58 11.18
CA VAL A 69 9.09 -8.35 11.17
C VAL A 69 10.17 -8.33 12.25
N ASP A 70 10.28 -9.39 13.06
CA ASP A 70 11.32 -9.47 14.07
C ASP A 70 12.72 -9.45 13.42
N GLY A 71 13.60 -8.65 14.02
CA GLY A 71 14.93 -8.43 13.46
C GLY A 71 14.99 -7.44 12.28
N LEU A 72 13.85 -6.94 11.80
CA LEU A 72 13.80 -5.89 10.79
C LEU A 72 13.68 -4.51 11.42
N ILE A 73 14.21 -3.50 10.73
CA ILE A 73 14.01 -2.09 11.06
C ILE A 73 13.10 -1.43 10.04
N ARG A 74 12.25 -0.50 10.48
CA ARG A 74 11.47 0.33 9.56
C ARG A 74 12.37 1.37 8.92
N LEU A 75 12.33 1.44 7.60
CA LEU A 75 13.04 2.47 6.85
C LEU A 75 12.16 3.71 6.71
N PRO A 76 12.74 4.93 6.80
CA PRO A 76 12.00 6.15 6.57
C PRO A 76 11.61 6.24 5.09
N ALA A 77 10.33 6.43 4.85
CA ALA A 77 9.79 6.65 3.51
C ALA A 77 8.95 7.92 3.55
N GLU A 78 9.07 8.74 2.53
CA GLU A 78 8.30 9.97 2.37
C GLU A 78 7.21 9.75 1.33
N PRO A 79 6.05 10.43 1.44
CA PRO A 79 5.06 10.41 0.36
C PRO A 79 5.71 10.82 -0.96
N ALA A 80 5.35 10.16 -2.04
CA ALA A 80 5.85 10.55 -3.36
C ALA A 80 5.58 12.04 -3.62
N PRO A 81 6.55 12.80 -4.16
CA PRO A 81 6.35 14.22 -4.43
C PRO A 81 5.22 14.42 -5.44
N LEU A 82 4.50 15.53 -5.28
CA LEU A 82 3.50 15.92 -6.26
C LEU A 82 4.18 16.32 -7.57
N THR A 83 3.61 15.87 -8.67
CA THR A 83 4.04 16.29 -10.02
C THR A 83 3.56 17.71 -10.29
N ASP A 84 4.19 18.39 -11.27
CA ASP A 84 3.78 19.74 -11.68
C ASP A 84 2.30 19.78 -12.12
N ALA A 85 1.82 18.73 -12.78
CA ALA A 85 0.42 18.60 -13.20
C ALA A 85 -0.54 18.48 -12.00
N GLU A 86 -0.15 17.76 -10.96
CA GLU A 86 -0.94 17.64 -9.73
C GLU A 86 -0.95 18.92 -8.91
N LEU A 87 0.17 19.64 -8.88
CA LEU A 87 0.23 20.97 -8.26
C LEU A 87 -0.70 21.96 -8.96
N VAL A 88 -0.66 22.01 -10.29
CA VAL A 88 -1.59 22.84 -11.08
C VAL A 88 -3.05 22.44 -10.82
N ARG A 89 -3.32 21.12 -10.75
CA ARG A 89 -4.68 20.64 -10.47
C ARG A 89 -5.16 21.03 -9.07
N LEU A 90 -4.31 20.98 -8.06
CA LEU A 90 -4.64 21.45 -6.72
C LEU A 90 -4.94 22.94 -6.71
N ASP A 91 -4.18 23.78 -7.42
CA ASP A 91 -4.44 25.22 -7.54
C ASP A 91 -5.80 25.50 -8.21
N GLU A 92 -6.17 24.72 -9.26
CA GLU A 92 -7.50 24.80 -9.89
C GLU A 92 -8.63 24.41 -8.93
N LEU A 93 -8.40 23.36 -8.13
CA LEU A 93 -9.39 22.88 -7.15
C LEU A 93 -9.56 23.89 -6.01
N ASP A 94 -8.47 24.51 -5.53
CA ASP A 94 -8.54 25.55 -4.53
C ASP A 94 -9.32 26.79 -5.04
N ALA A 95 -9.06 27.23 -6.27
CA ALA A 95 -9.82 28.33 -6.88
C ALA A 95 -11.34 27.99 -7.05
N SER A 96 -11.63 26.72 -7.39
CA SER A 96 -13.00 26.24 -7.50
C SER A 96 -13.69 26.15 -6.12
N TYR A 97 -12.96 25.69 -5.10
CA TYR A 97 -13.42 25.67 -3.73
C TYR A 97 -13.84 27.07 -3.25
N ASP A 98 -12.98 28.07 -3.42
CA ASP A 98 -13.24 29.45 -3.04
C ASP A 98 -14.49 30.00 -3.73
N ALA A 99 -14.67 29.71 -5.01
CA ALA A 99 -15.85 30.15 -5.77
C ALA A 99 -17.16 29.54 -5.23
N HIS A 100 -17.14 28.26 -4.80
CA HIS A 100 -18.32 27.61 -4.25
C HIS A 100 -18.53 27.96 -2.77
N ALA A 101 -17.46 28.19 -2.01
CA ALA A 101 -17.56 28.68 -0.64
C ALA A 101 -18.22 30.08 -0.57
N ALA A 102 -17.93 30.95 -1.53
CA ALA A 102 -18.59 32.26 -1.64
C ALA A 102 -20.12 32.15 -1.84
N ILE A 103 -20.60 31.09 -2.51
CA ILE A 103 -22.07 30.83 -2.65
C ILE A 103 -22.69 30.47 -1.30
N LEU A 104 -21.97 29.72 -0.45
CA LEU A 104 -22.44 29.31 0.86
C LEU A 104 -22.46 30.49 1.86
N GLU A 105 -21.58 31.48 1.67
CA GLU A 105 -21.49 32.69 2.50
C GLU A 105 -22.49 33.77 2.10
N ASP A 106 -23.08 33.68 0.90
CA ASP A 106 -24.05 34.66 0.41
C ASP A 106 -25.44 34.33 0.94
N GLU A 107 -25.95 35.21 1.82
CA GLU A 107 -27.28 35.09 2.44
C GLU A 107 -28.45 35.10 1.42
N ASP A 108 -28.22 35.65 0.22
CA ASP A 108 -29.24 35.74 -0.84
C ASP A 108 -29.19 34.53 -1.81
N SER A 109 -28.30 33.58 -1.57
CA SER A 109 -28.19 32.38 -2.42
C SER A 109 -29.41 31.49 -2.35
N ALA A 110 -29.88 30.99 -3.50
CA ALA A 110 -30.96 30.04 -3.58
C ALA A 110 -30.60 28.68 -2.95
N GLU A 111 -31.54 28.03 -2.28
CA GLU A 111 -31.32 26.73 -1.62
C GLU A 111 -30.77 25.66 -2.56
N GLU A 112 -31.20 25.65 -3.84
CA GLU A 112 -30.63 24.74 -4.86
C GLU A 112 -29.15 25.03 -5.18
N ALA A 113 -28.77 26.32 -5.17
CA ALA A 113 -27.38 26.72 -5.42
C ALA A 113 -26.46 26.35 -4.24
N ILE A 114 -26.97 26.49 -3.02
CA ILE A 114 -26.27 26.07 -1.80
C ILE A 114 -26.03 24.56 -1.83
N ALA A 115 -27.06 23.75 -2.09
CA ALA A 115 -26.92 22.29 -2.16
C ALA A 115 -25.98 21.82 -3.27
N ALA A 116 -25.97 22.50 -4.41
CA ALA A 116 -25.04 22.21 -5.51
C ALA A 116 -23.61 22.60 -5.13
N ALA A 117 -23.39 23.70 -4.44
CA ALA A 117 -22.10 24.14 -3.96
C ALA A 117 -21.51 23.18 -2.91
N GLU A 118 -22.32 22.75 -1.95
CA GLU A 118 -21.93 21.73 -0.95
C GLU A 118 -21.46 20.42 -1.61
N ALA A 119 -22.26 19.89 -2.55
CA ALA A 119 -21.90 18.66 -3.25
C ALA A 119 -20.60 18.81 -4.07
N THR A 120 -20.37 20.00 -4.63
CA THR A 120 -19.13 20.28 -5.40
C THR A 120 -17.92 20.39 -4.47
N ILE A 121 -18.07 21.06 -3.33
CA ILE A 121 -17.02 21.16 -2.31
C ILE A 121 -16.61 19.77 -1.81
N GLU A 122 -17.60 18.91 -1.50
CA GLU A 122 -17.31 17.53 -1.09
C GLU A 122 -16.55 16.74 -2.15
N ALA A 123 -16.86 16.93 -3.43
CA ALA A 123 -16.14 16.30 -4.52
C ALA A 123 -14.70 16.85 -4.66
N ILE A 124 -14.50 18.16 -4.50
CA ILE A 124 -13.19 18.81 -4.50
C ILE A 124 -12.34 18.28 -3.36
N GLU A 125 -12.86 18.23 -2.14
CA GLU A 125 -12.14 17.74 -0.97
C GLU A 125 -11.68 16.29 -1.17
N ARG A 126 -12.54 15.44 -1.73
CA ARG A 126 -12.22 14.05 -2.05
C ARG A 126 -11.10 13.98 -3.09
N GLU A 127 -11.18 14.74 -4.18
CA GLU A 127 -10.14 14.77 -5.21
C GLU A 127 -8.80 15.30 -4.66
N CYS A 128 -8.83 16.34 -3.84
CA CYS A 128 -7.64 16.85 -3.14
C CYS A 128 -7.01 15.80 -2.23
N GLN A 129 -7.83 15.04 -1.51
CA GLN A 129 -7.36 13.95 -0.67
C GLN A 129 -6.71 12.85 -1.50
N ASP A 130 -7.33 12.44 -2.61
CA ASP A 130 -6.81 11.41 -3.51
C ASP A 130 -5.46 11.82 -4.13
N ILE A 131 -5.32 13.08 -4.56
CA ILE A 131 -4.05 13.61 -5.09
C ILE A 131 -2.95 13.61 -4.03
N ARG A 132 -3.27 13.91 -2.77
CA ARG A 132 -2.30 13.97 -1.66
C ARG A 132 -2.02 12.59 -1.05
N ALA A 133 -2.92 11.61 -1.21
CA ALA A 133 -2.79 10.26 -0.66
C ALA A 133 -1.85 9.38 -1.49
N LYS A 134 -0.62 9.86 -1.73
CA LYS A 134 0.39 9.11 -2.48
C LYS A 134 1.02 8.01 -1.62
N PRO A 135 1.33 6.86 -2.21
CA PRO A 135 2.07 5.82 -1.52
C PRO A 135 3.45 6.35 -1.12
N PRO A 136 3.97 5.91 0.03
CA PRO A 136 5.31 6.29 0.44
C PRO A 136 6.36 5.73 -0.53
N GLU A 137 7.34 6.55 -0.86
CA GLU A 137 8.50 6.15 -1.66
C GLU A 137 9.76 6.11 -0.80
N LEU A 138 10.56 5.09 -1.03
CA LEU A 138 11.88 4.95 -0.42
C LEU A 138 12.93 5.56 -1.35
N ALA A 139 13.96 6.18 -0.77
CA ALA A 139 15.12 6.65 -1.54
C ALA A 139 15.68 5.53 -2.43
N PRO A 140 15.98 5.81 -3.72
CA PRO A 140 16.39 4.76 -4.68
C PRO A 140 17.59 3.94 -4.22
N GLU A 141 18.52 4.56 -3.48
CA GLU A 141 19.72 3.94 -2.95
C GLU A 141 19.43 2.84 -1.91
N LEU A 142 18.29 2.96 -1.23
CA LEU A 142 17.87 2.03 -0.19
C LEU A 142 16.98 0.91 -0.72
N LYS A 143 16.38 1.06 -1.91
CA LYS A 143 15.47 0.04 -2.48
C LYS A 143 16.13 -1.31 -2.66
N ALA A 144 17.41 -1.33 -3.03
CA ALA A 144 18.17 -2.56 -3.25
C ALA A 144 18.41 -3.38 -1.96
N ASP A 145 18.30 -2.75 -0.80
CA ASP A 145 18.51 -3.38 0.52
C ASP A 145 17.21 -3.43 1.33
N ALA A 146 16.11 -2.92 0.76
CA ALA A 146 14.82 -2.83 1.40
C ALA A 146 13.85 -3.92 0.94
N GLY A 147 12.89 -4.21 1.80
CA GLY A 147 11.78 -5.09 1.50
C GLY A 147 10.46 -4.60 2.05
N MET A 148 9.40 -5.28 1.63
CA MET A 148 8.03 -5.02 2.06
C MET A 148 7.32 -6.32 2.42
N ILE A 149 6.17 -6.20 3.09
CA ILE A 149 5.32 -7.35 3.44
C ILE A 149 4.09 -7.36 2.53
N LEU A 150 3.83 -8.50 1.91
CA LEU A 150 2.63 -8.76 1.13
C LEU A 150 1.64 -9.53 2.01
N VAL A 151 0.52 -8.91 2.34
CA VAL A 151 -0.54 -9.50 3.17
C VAL A 151 -1.73 -9.93 2.30
N LEU A 152 -2.52 -10.86 2.80
CA LEU A 152 -3.77 -11.24 2.18
C LEU A 152 -4.91 -10.53 2.92
N SER A 153 -5.54 -9.54 2.29
CA SER A 153 -6.65 -8.83 2.92
C SER A 153 -7.86 -9.73 3.16
N ARG A 154 -8.84 -9.28 3.92
CA ARG A 154 -10.01 -10.08 4.30
C ARG A 154 -10.90 -10.49 3.13
N ASP A 155 -10.85 -9.76 2.04
CA ASP A 155 -11.53 -10.06 0.78
C ASP A 155 -10.74 -11.00 -0.13
N GLY A 156 -9.57 -11.50 0.32
CA GLY A 156 -8.70 -12.38 -0.42
C GLY A 156 -7.79 -11.69 -1.45
N THR A 157 -7.71 -10.35 -1.41
CA THR A 157 -6.83 -9.59 -2.32
C THR A 157 -5.43 -9.46 -1.71
N PRO A 158 -4.35 -9.80 -2.46
CA PRO A 158 -2.98 -9.53 -2.03
C PRO A 158 -2.70 -8.01 -2.01
N VAL A 159 -2.29 -7.50 -0.87
CA VAL A 159 -2.00 -6.07 -0.65
C VAL A 159 -0.59 -5.89 -0.12
N LEU A 160 0.19 -5.03 -0.76
CA LEU A 160 1.50 -4.65 -0.28
C LEU A 160 1.35 -3.60 0.83
N GLN A 161 1.88 -3.88 2.01
CA GLN A 161 1.82 -2.90 3.11
C GLN A 161 2.75 -1.72 2.81
N PRO A 162 2.28 -0.47 3.00
CA PRO A 162 3.05 0.73 2.66
C PRO A 162 4.14 1.03 3.73
N VAL A 163 4.92 0.03 4.09
CA VAL A 163 6.00 0.11 5.07
C VAL A 163 7.21 -0.61 4.50
N PHE A 164 8.33 0.09 4.43
CA PHE A 164 9.60 -0.49 4.03
C PHE A 164 10.39 -0.97 5.25
N TYR A 165 11.03 -2.10 5.08
CA TYR A 165 11.86 -2.73 6.09
C TYR A 165 13.25 -2.98 5.56
N GLY A 166 14.25 -2.83 6.43
CA GLY A 166 15.62 -3.24 6.18
C GLY A 166 16.08 -4.26 7.21
N GLU A 167 17.16 -4.98 6.90
CA GLU A 167 17.82 -5.84 7.88
C GLU A 167 18.55 -5.00 8.93
N ARG A 168 18.82 -5.58 10.10
CA ARG A 168 19.38 -4.87 11.27
C ARG A 168 20.77 -4.25 11.07
N ASP A 169 21.48 -4.63 10.00
CA ASP A 169 22.79 -4.09 9.66
C ASP A 169 22.72 -2.70 8.99
N ILE A 170 21.51 -2.15 8.80
CA ILE A 170 21.29 -0.80 8.31
C ILE A 170 21.28 0.14 9.53
N GLU A 171 22.35 0.91 9.72
CA GLU A 171 22.38 1.97 10.73
C GLU A 171 21.60 3.19 10.25
N VAL A 172 20.52 3.52 10.96
CA VAL A 172 19.81 4.80 10.78
C VAL A 172 20.44 5.80 11.75
N VAL A 173 21.28 6.67 11.25
CA VAL A 173 21.88 7.75 12.04
C VAL A 173 21.02 8.99 11.83
N GLY A 174 20.28 9.40 12.89
CA GLY A 174 19.45 10.61 12.86
C GLY A 174 20.08 11.71 13.73
N ASP A 175 20.27 12.88 13.16
CA ASP A 175 20.27 14.14 13.91
C ASP A 175 18.87 14.76 13.79
N GLU A 176 18.44 15.65 14.68
CA GLU A 176 17.04 16.11 14.77
C GLU A 176 16.43 16.61 13.45
N ASP A 177 17.26 16.98 12.47
CA ASP A 177 16.86 17.51 11.16
C ASP A 177 17.29 16.67 9.94
N VAL A 178 18.11 15.63 10.10
CA VAL A 178 18.62 14.79 9.00
C VAL A 178 18.68 13.33 9.44
N VAL A 179 17.97 12.47 8.75
CA VAL A 179 18.08 11.01 8.92
C VAL A 179 19.06 10.48 7.87
N GLU A 180 20.24 10.06 8.29
CA GLU A 180 21.19 9.39 7.43
C GLU A 180 21.08 7.87 7.63
N VAL A 181 20.69 7.15 6.59
CA VAL A 181 20.60 5.69 6.63
C VAL A 181 21.88 5.12 6.03
N VAL A 182 22.61 4.35 6.83
CA VAL A 182 23.84 3.70 6.42
C VAL A 182 23.59 2.19 6.33
N ALA A 183 23.49 1.67 5.11
CA ALA A 183 23.46 0.22 4.88
C ALA A 183 24.88 -0.34 4.92
N SER A 184 25.17 -1.27 5.83
CA SER A 184 26.42 -2.02 5.80
C SER A 184 26.23 -3.28 4.94
N VAL A 185 26.69 -3.24 3.71
CA VAL A 185 26.82 -4.44 2.89
C VAL A 185 28.08 -5.17 3.34
N GLY A 186 27.96 -6.47 3.59
CA GLY A 186 29.04 -7.32 4.07
C GLY A 186 30.37 -7.04 3.36
N SER A 187 31.37 -6.83 4.15
CA SER A 187 32.83 -6.72 3.96
C SER A 187 33.42 -5.73 2.95
N ASP A 188 32.67 -5.07 2.04
CA ASP A 188 33.33 -4.25 1.01
C ASP A 188 32.56 -3.00 0.52
N GLY A 189 31.96 -2.20 1.40
CA GLY A 189 31.47 -0.87 1.03
C GLY A 189 30.26 -0.39 1.85
N LYS A 190 30.44 0.78 2.46
CA LYS A 190 29.33 1.53 3.10
C LYS A 190 28.62 2.38 2.05
N ARG A 191 27.32 2.14 1.84
CA ARG A 191 26.46 3.08 1.08
C ARG A 191 25.80 4.06 2.04
N ARG A 192 25.79 5.33 1.69
CA ARG A 192 25.17 6.40 2.48
C ARG A 192 24.08 7.07 1.67
N ALA A 193 22.91 7.20 2.25
CA ALA A 193 21.83 8.03 1.72
C ALA A 193 21.43 9.04 2.80
N ALA A 194 21.38 10.34 2.46
CA ALA A 194 20.94 11.40 3.36
C ALA A 194 19.51 11.81 2.99
N ILE A 195 18.60 11.73 3.96
CA ILE A 195 17.22 12.16 3.81
C ILE A 195 17.02 13.41 4.66
N SER A 196 16.69 14.53 4.01
CA SER A 196 16.38 15.80 4.69
C SER A 196 14.91 15.87 5.04
N LYS A 197 14.59 16.07 6.32
CA LYS A 197 13.23 16.45 6.74
C LYS A 197 13.01 17.93 6.44
N ARG A 198 12.00 18.25 5.65
CA ARG A 198 11.39 19.57 5.57
C ARG A 198 10.11 19.60 6.38
#